data_347ec3c3b7506bbf0974a7f223979dfb
#
_entry.id   347ec3c3b7506bbf0974a7f223979dfb
#
_cell.length_a   1.000
_cell.length_b   1.000
_cell.length_c   1.000
_cell.angle_alpha   90.00
_cell.angle_beta   90.00
_cell.angle_gamma   90.00
#
_symmetry.space_group_name_H-M   'P 1'
#
loop_
_entity.id
_entity.type
_entity.pdbx_description
1 polymer ?
#
loop_
_entity_poly.entity_id
_entity_poly.type
_entity_poly.pdbx_seq_one_letter_code
_entity_poly.pdbx_strand_id
1 'polypeptide(L)'
;MRIALGISYNGLAYQGWQSQPSGNTIQDQLEKALASFASTPVSTLCAGRTDAGVHGLMQVAHFDTNVDRLPISWVRGTNSYLPSDIAVQWAHLVPDTFHCRASALSRRYVYLLLESPVRPSVDAGRTGWSLRPLDELAMRQAANALLGEHDFSSFRASACQALSPVKHMRRIDIHRRGHYWRFEFEANAFLHHMIRNIMGCLVMIGQGKRSHDWMQEVLAARDRRVAAPTFSPHGLYFMGPRYDSHWGLPDSVPAYDGLP
;
A
#
# COMPACT_ATOMS: atom_id res chain seq x y z
N MET A 1 -22.03 -9.64 14.94
CA MET A 1 -21.99 -9.38 13.47
C MET A 1 -20.61 -8.89 13.08
N ARG A 2 -20.17 -9.16 11.85
CA ARG A 2 -18.89 -8.69 11.31
C ARG A 2 -19.10 -7.54 10.34
N ILE A 3 -18.33 -6.46 10.50
CA ILE A 3 -18.39 -5.27 9.66
C ILE A 3 -17.04 -5.09 8.96
N ALA A 4 -17.08 -4.94 7.64
CA ALA A 4 -15.94 -4.53 6.83
C ALA A 4 -16.01 -3.02 6.58
N LEU A 5 -14.86 -2.36 6.65
CA LEU A 5 -14.69 -0.93 6.40
C LEU A 5 -13.69 -0.71 5.27
N GLY A 6 -14.02 0.20 4.35
CA GLY A 6 -13.05 0.79 3.42
C GLY A 6 -12.53 2.09 3.99
N ILE A 7 -11.20 2.28 4.03
CA ILE A 7 -10.57 3.38 4.76
C ILE A 7 -9.52 4.03 3.86
N SER A 8 -9.55 5.36 3.79
CA SER A 8 -8.47 6.14 3.18
C SER A 8 -7.70 6.93 4.24
N TYR A 9 -6.41 7.16 4.01
CA TYR A 9 -5.57 7.94 4.92
C TYR A 9 -4.33 8.54 4.24
N ASN A 10 -3.95 9.72 4.71
CA ASN A 10 -2.63 10.28 4.48
C ASN A 10 -1.69 9.75 5.58
N GLY A 11 -0.76 8.86 5.21
CA GLY A 11 0.12 8.19 6.17
C GLY A 11 1.29 9.03 6.68
N LEU A 12 1.47 10.27 6.18
CA LEU A 12 2.68 11.08 6.41
C LEU A 12 2.99 11.29 7.90
N ALA A 13 1.96 11.54 8.70
CA ALA A 13 2.11 11.85 10.13
C ALA A 13 2.16 10.58 11.03
N TYR A 14 2.01 9.38 10.46
CA TYR A 14 1.81 8.14 11.21
C TYR A 14 2.98 7.17 11.08
N GLN A 15 3.16 6.36 12.11
CA GLN A 15 4.15 5.28 12.15
C GLN A 15 3.66 4.00 11.42
N GLY A 16 2.89 4.18 10.35
CA GLY A 16 2.29 3.11 9.55
C GLY A 16 0.91 2.69 10.07
N TRP A 17 0.45 1.56 9.55
CA TRP A 17 -0.86 1.03 9.91
C TRP A 17 -0.89 0.39 11.30
N GLN A 18 0.00 -0.58 11.55
CA GLN A 18 -0.07 -1.48 12.71
C GLN A 18 0.14 -0.74 14.04
N SER A 19 -0.74 -0.98 15.01
CA SER A 19 -0.63 -0.48 16.39
C SER A 19 0.75 -0.75 16.98
N GLN A 20 1.29 0.25 17.65
CA GLN A 20 2.60 0.29 18.28
C GLN A 20 2.52 0.99 19.64
N PRO A 21 3.52 0.81 20.55
CA PRO A 21 3.49 1.43 21.87
C PRO A 21 3.37 2.96 21.86
N SER A 22 3.74 3.62 20.77
CA SER A 22 3.59 5.08 20.61
C SER A 22 2.14 5.56 20.52
N GLY A 23 1.20 4.67 20.12
CA GLY A 23 -0.20 5.03 19.85
C GLY A 23 -0.40 5.93 18.62
N ASN A 24 0.66 6.21 17.84
CA ASN A 24 0.61 7.07 16.66
C ASN A 24 0.56 6.29 15.36
N THR A 25 -0.45 5.42 15.21
CA THR A 25 -0.66 4.63 13.99
C THR A 25 -2.09 4.80 13.47
N ILE A 26 -2.31 4.43 12.20
CA ILE A 26 -3.66 4.49 11.59
C ILE A 26 -4.62 3.58 12.35
N GLN A 27 -4.18 2.38 12.76
CA GLN A 27 -4.99 1.43 13.52
C GLN A 27 -5.41 1.99 14.87
N ASP A 28 -4.51 2.63 15.61
CA ASP A 28 -4.80 3.22 16.92
C ASP A 28 -5.88 4.33 16.80
N GLN A 29 -5.77 5.19 15.79
CA GLN A 29 -6.76 6.26 15.56
C GLN A 29 -8.12 5.68 15.15
N LEU A 30 -8.13 4.67 14.27
CA LEU A 30 -9.36 4.02 13.82
C LEU A 30 -10.07 3.32 14.99
N GLU A 31 -9.36 2.52 15.77
CA GLU A 31 -9.92 1.76 16.89
C GLU A 31 -10.44 2.69 18.00
N LYS A 32 -9.74 3.79 18.27
CA LYS A 32 -10.20 4.83 19.18
C LYS A 32 -11.51 5.48 18.70
N ALA A 33 -11.59 5.83 17.42
CA ALA A 33 -12.79 6.43 16.83
C ALA A 33 -13.99 5.45 16.83
N LEU A 34 -13.74 4.20 16.47
CA LEU A 34 -14.75 3.13 16.51
C LEU A 34 -15.25 2.88 17.94
N ALA A 35 -14.34 2.80 18.91
CA ALA A 35 -14.69 2.60 20.32
C ALA A 35 -15.53 3.77 20.87
N SER A 36 -15.21 5.01 20.51
CA SER A 36 -15.98 6.20 20.88
C SER A 36 -17.39 6.16 20.29
N PHE A 37 -17.54 5.77 19.02
CA PHE A 37 -18.83 5.66 18.36
C PHE A 37 -19.67 4.47 18.87
N ALA A 38 -19.03 3.31 19.08
CA ALA A 38 -19.69 2.10 19.55
C ALA A 38 -19.97 2.09 21.08
N SER A 39 -19.32 2.99 21.84
CA SER A 39 -19.31 2.99 23.31
C SER A 39 -18.77 1.66 23.91
N THR A 40 -17.91 0.97 23.18
CA THR A 40 -17.29 -0.31 23.59
C THR A 40 -15.95 -0.47 22.86
N PRO A 41 -14.96 -1.13 23.46
CA PRO A 41 -13.69 -1.41 22.79
C PRO A 41 -13.90 -2.15 21.46
N VAL A 42 -13.13 -1.76 20.44
CA VAL A 42 -13.14 -2.39 19.13
C VAL A 42 -11.71 -2.71 18.72
N SER A 43 -11.48 -3.93 18.24
CA SER A 43 -10.20 -4.34 17.65
C SER A 43 -10.39 -4.65 16.17
N THR A 44 -9.47 -4.18 15.34
CA THR A 44 -9.55 -4.32 13.89
C THR A 44 -8.46 -5.21 13.33
N LEU A 45 -8.77 -5.90 12.23
CA LEU A 45 -7.80 -6.58 11.38
C LEU A 45 -7.81 -5.90 10.00
N CYS A 46 -6.63 -5.77 9.36
CA CYS A 46 -6.50 -5.13 8.05
C CYS A 46 -6.07 -6.11 6.94
N ALA A 47 -6.39 -5.76 5.69
CA ALA A 47 -6.04 -6.53 4.51
C ALA A 47 -4.53 -6.50 4.19
N GLY A 48 -3.87 -5.37 4.47
CA GLY A 48 -2.44 -5.19 4.26
C GLY A 48 -1.87 -4.10 5.16
N ARG A 49 -0.78 -4.38 5.87
CA ARG A 49 -0.06 -3.37 6.63
C ARG A 49 0.68 -2.42 5.70
N THR A 50 0.71 -1.14 6.03
CA THR A 50 1.52 -0.12 5.36
C THR A 50 2.59 0.40 6.30
N ASP A 51 3.74 0.77 5.75
CA ASP A 51 4.87 1.33 6.49
C ASP A 51 4.59 2.79 6.93
N ALA A 52 5.42 3.33 7.83
CA ALA A 52 5.42 4.74 8.17
C ALA A 52 5.56 5.61 6.90
N GLY A 53 4.71 6.64 6.77
CA GLY A 53 4.68 7.56 5.65
C GLY A 53 4.01 7.04 4.37
N VAL A 54 3.53 5.78 4.35
CA VAL A 54 2.79 5.20 3.23
C VAL A 54 1.31 5.54 3.33
N HIS A 55 0.71 5.96 2.22
CA HIS A 55 -0.70 6.35 2.15
C HIS A 55 -1.61 5.15 1.83
N GLY A 56 -2.90 5.28 2.13
CA GLY A 56 -3.93 4.31 1.73
C GLY A 56 -5.10 5.01 1.09
N LEU A 57 -5.53 4.53 -0.08
CA LEU A 57 -6.73 5.03 -0.74
C LEU A 57 -7.94 4.15 -0.45
N MET A 58 -7.71 2.84 -0.27
CA MET A 58 -8.77 1.90 0.05
C MET A 58 -8.21 0.72 0.86
N GLN A 59 -7.74 0.98 2.06
CA GLN A 59 -7.48 -0.09 3.03
C GLN A 59 -8.80 -0.75 3.41
N VAL A 60 -8.82 -2.07 3.52
CA VAL A 60 -9.99 -2.78 4.06
C VAL A 60 -9.63 -3.36 5.42
N ALA A 61 -10.42 -2.99 6.42
CA ALA A 61 -10.35 -3.59 7.75
C ALA A 61 -11.69 -4.23 8.10
N HIS A 62 -11.69 -5.19 9.03
CA HIS A 62 -12.92 -5.71 9.62
C HIS A 62 -12.82 -5.80 11.13
N PHE A 63 -13.96 -5.78 11.78
CA PHE A 63 -14.12 -5.97 13.21
C PHE A 63 -15.44 -6.68 13.53
N ASP A 64 -15.50 -7.28 14.70
CA ASP A 64 -16.73 -7.90 15.22
C ASP A 64 -17.37 -7.00 16.27
N THR A 65 -18.71 -6.91 16.26
CA THR A 65 -19.48 -6.08 17.20
C THR A 65 -20.86 -6.68 17.46
N ASN A 66 -21.40 -6.38 18.65
CA ASN A 66 -22.79 -6.66 19.01
C ASN A 66 -23.68 -5.40 18.90
N VAL A 67 -23.09 -4.25 18.52
CA VAL A 67 -23.81 -2.98 18.39
C VAL A 67 -24.50 -2.95 17.04
N ASP A 68 -25.82 -2.99 17.04
CA ASP A 68 -26.66 -2.92 15.84
C ASP A 68 -26.80 -1.48 15.36
N ARG A 69 -26.23 -1.17 14.21
CA ARG A 69 -26.33 0.13 13.54
C ARG A 69 -26.30 -0.06 12.02
N LEU A 70 -26.96 0.84 11.31
CA LEU A 70 -26.90 0.87 9.85
C LEU A 70 -25.44 1.11 9.35
N PRO A 71 -25.03 0.52 8.22
CA PRO A 71 -23.69 0.73 7.66
C PRO A 71 -23.30 2.20 7.52
N ILE A 72 -24.24 3.05 7.05
CA ILE A 72 -23.98 4.49 6.90
C ILE A 72 -23.73 5.18 8.25
N SER A 73 -24.30 4.68 9.34
CA SER A 73 -24.05 5.21 10.68
C SER A 73 -22.64 4.91 11.15
N TRP A 74 -22.10 3.73 10.80
CA TRP A 74 -20.68 3.40 11.06
C TRP A 74 -19.74 4.35 10.31
N VAL A 75 -20.06 4.70 9.05
CA VAL A 75 -19.26 5.66 8.28
C VAL A 75 -19.29 7.04 8.94
N ARG A 76 -20.48 7.61 9.12
CA ARG A 76 -20.64 8.99 9.62
C ARG A 76 -20.18 9.13 11.07
N GLY A 77 -20.57 8.19 11.91
CA GLY A 77 -20.24 8.21 13.33
C GLY A 77 -18.75 8.04 13.60
N THR A 78 -18.09 7.11 12.91
CA THR A 78 -16.64 6.93 13.06
C THR A 78 -15.88 8.17 12.55
N ASN A 79 -16.27 8.71 11.39
CA ASN A 79 -15.62 9.89 10.82
C ASN A 79 -15.74 11.14 11.71
N SER A 80 -16.76 11.25 12.57
CA SER A 80 -16.87 12.38 13.52
C SER A 80 -15.81 12.36 14.62
N TYR A 81 -15.17 11.21 14.86
CA TYR A 81 -14.10 11.03 15.85
C TYR A 81 -12.71 10.88 15.22
N LEU A 82 -12.62 10.66 13.90
CA LEU A 82 -11.35 10.51 13.20
C LEU A 82 -10.69 11.87 12.94
N PRO A 83 -9.34 11.94 12.93
CA PRO A 83 -8.62 13.11 12.43
C PRO A 83 -8.88 13.29 10.92
N SER A 84 -8.73 14.50 10.42
CA SER A 84 -9.08 14.89 9.04
C SER A 84 -8.30 14.18 7.94
N ASP A 85 -7.19 13.55 8.27
CA ASP A 85 -6.32 12.80 7.36
C ASP A 85 -6.59 11.28 7.34
N ILE A 86 -7.63 10.82 8.06
CA ILE A 86 -8.14 9.45 8.02
C ILE A 86 -9.66 9.50 7.82
N ALA A 87 -10.19 8.69 6.88
CA ALA A 87 -11.62 8.63 6.66
C ALA A 87 -12.10 7.22 6.33
N VAL A 88 -13.20 6.80 6.95
CA VAL A 88 -13.99 5.63 6.54
C VAL A 88 -14.82 6.04 5.33
N GLN A 89 -14.62 5.35 4.21
CA GLN A 89 -15.28 5.61 2.93
C GLN A 89 -16.62 4.84 2.81
N TRP A 90 -16.63 3.62 3.31
CA TRP A 90 -17.80 2.76 3.35
C TRP A 90 -17.73 1.77 4.50
N ALA A 91 -18.88 1.26 4.91
CA ALA A 91 -19.06 0.13 5.82
C ALA A 91 -20.00 -0.89 5.19
N HIS A 92 -19.73 -2.17 5.40
CA HIS A 92 -20.52 -3.27 4.84
C HIS A 92 -20.64 -4.40 5.85
N LEU A 93 -21.86 -4.92 6.02
CA LEU A 93 -22.09 -6.12 6.83
C LEU A 93 -21.63 -7.34 6.00
N VAL A 94 -20.76 -8.15 6.59
CA VAL A 94 -20.20 -9.33 5.93
C VAL A 94 -20.44 -10.59 6.77
N PRO A 95 -20.50 -11.78 6.14
CA PRO A 95 -20.55 -13.04 6.87
C PRO A 95 -19.33 -13.20 7.82
N ASP A 96 -19.50 -13.95 8.91
CA ASP A 96 -18.42 -14.22 9.87
C ASP A 96 -17.24 -15.01 9.26
N THR A 97 -17.46 -15.64 8.11
CA THR A 97 -16.42 -16.33 7.32
C THR A 97 -15.52 -15.36 6.56
N PHE A 98 -15.92 -14.09 6.37
CA PHE A 98 -15.07 -13.08 5.73
C PHE A 98 -13.87 -12.73 6.60
N HIS A 99 -12.68 -12.74 6.00
CA HIS A 99 -11.46 -12.27 6.64
C HIS A 99 -10.69 -11.34 5.70
N CYS A 100 -10.61 -10.03 6.01
CA CYS A 100 -10.08 -9.01 5.12
C CYS A 100 -8.70 -9.33 4.51
N ARG A 101 -7.84 -10.07 5.20
CA ARG A 101 -6.52 -10.48 4.70
C ARG A 101 -6.56 -11.80 3.93
N ALA A 102 -7.22 -12.84 4.49
CA ALA A 102 -7.23 -14.18 3.93
C ALA A 102 -8.12 -14.28 2.69
N SER A 103 -9.27 -13.57 2.67
CA SER A 103 -10.20 -13.56 1.54
C SER A 103 -9.72 -12.73 0.35
N ALA A 104 -8.63 -11.96 0.50
CA ALA A 104 -8.13 -11.09 -0.57
C ALA A 104 -7.35 -11.89 -1.63
N LEU A 105 -7.78 -11.77 -2.88
CA LEU A 105 -7.19 -12.42 -4.07
C LEU A 105 -5.87 -11.77 -4.51
N SER A 106 -5.77 -10.44 -4.34
CA SER A 106 -4.57 -9.65 -4.64
C SER A 106 -4.55 -8.35 -3.84
N ARG A 107 -3.41 -7.66 -3.88
CA ARG A 107 -3.22 -6.29 -3.35
C ARG A 107 -2.67 -5.44 -4.45
N ARG A 108 -3.13 -4.19 -4.50
CA ARG A 108 -2.72 -3.20 -5.51
C ARG A 108 -2.05 -2.02 -4.82
N TYR A 109 -0.97 -1.55 -5.44
CA TYR A 109 -0.26 -0.35 -5.00
C TYR A 109 0.05 0.53 -6.20
N VAL A 110 0.16 1.82 -5.93
CA VAL A 110 0.69 2.81 -6.86
C VAL A 110 1.87 3.49 -6.19
N TYR A 111 2.94 3.72 -6.94
CA TYR A 111 4.02 4.60 -6.52
C TYR A 111 4.05 5.81 -7.46
N LEU A 112 3.93 7.02 -6.89
CA LEU A 112 4.07 8.29 -7.60
C LEU A 112 5.47 8.83 -7.40
N LEU A 113 6.14 9.22 -8.50
CA LEU A 113 7.51 9.74 -8.50
C LEU A 113 7.57 11.03 -9.32
N LEU A 114 8.13 12.07 -8.76
CA LEU A 114 8.47 13.30 -9.45
C LEU A 114 9.91 13.23 -9.98
N GLU A 115 10.07 13.41 -11.28
CA GLU A 115 11.36 13.64 -11.94
C GLU A 115 11.59 15.14 -12.08
N SER A 116 12.49 15.70 -11.29
CA SER A 116 12.71 17.15 -11.27
C SER A 116 14.11 17.47 -10.72
N PRO A 117 14.81 18.47 -11.28
CA PRO A 117 16.08 18.94 -10.72
C PRO A 117 15.92 19.60 -9.36
N VAL A 118 14.69 19.95 -8.96
CA VAL A 118 14.38 20.57 -7.67
C VAL A 118 13.44 19.64 -6.89
N ARG A 119 13.67 19.50 -5.59
CA ARG A 119 12.84 18.70 -4.69
C ARG A 119 11.37 19.13 -4.73
N PRO A 120 10.41 18.20 -4.53
CA PRO A 120 9.00 18.57 -4.42
C PRO A 120 8.76 19.50 -3.22
N SER A 121 7.85 20.46 -3.37
CA SER A 121 7.38 21.34 -2.31
C SER A 121 5.87 21.14 -2.08
N VAL A 122 5.03 21.39 -3.07
CA VAL A 122 3.57 21.17 -2.99
C VAL A 122 3.24 19.69 -2.79
N ASP A 123 4.00 18.79 -3.48
CA ASP A 123 3.84 17.34 -3.36
C ASP A 123 4.79 16.71 -2.33
N ALA A 124 5.38 17.53 -1.45
CA ALA A 124 6.22 17.03 -0.37
C ALA A 124 5.43 16.05 0.51
N GLY A 125 5.99 14.85 0.73
CA GLY A 125 5.33 13.78 1.46
C GLY A 125 4.26 13.02 0.66
N ARG A 126 4.00 13.37 -0.61
CA ARG A 126 3.01 12.72 -1.48
C ARG A 126 3.62 12.02 -2.68
N THR A 127 4.84 12.37 -3.06
CA THR A 127 5.59 11.75 -4.16
C THR A 127 6.98 11.35 -3.70
N GLY A 128 7.51 10.29 -4.30
CA GLY A 128 8.95 10.08 -4.35
C GLY A 128 9.60 11.11 -5.25
N TRP A 129 10.94 11.16 -5.26
CA TRP A 129 11.67 12.14 -6.05
C TRP A 129 12.92 11.53 -6.69
N SER A 130 13.11 11.85 -7.99
CA SER A 130 14.35 11.61 -8.72
C SER A 130 14.90 12.95 -9.23
N LEU A 131 16.13 13.27 -8.80
CA LEU A 131 16.87 14.44 -9.26
C LEU A 131 17.30 14.32 -10.75
N ARG A 132 17.50 13.08 -11.22
CA ARG A 132 18.01 12.79 -12.55
C ARG A 132 16.91 12.29 -13.46
N PRO A 133 17.00 12.54 -14.78
CA PRO A 133 16.12 11.93 -15.77
C PRO A 133 16.13 10.41 -15.66
N LEU A 134 15.03 9.80 -16.04
CA LEU A 134 14.81 8.36 -15.98
C LEU A 134 14.54 7.79 -17.38
N ASP A 135 15.20 6.69 -17.71
CA ASP A 135 14.98 5.91 -18.93
C ASP A 135 13.77 4.98 -18.73
N GLU A 136 12.66 5.33 -19.42
CA GLU A 136 11.43 4.57 -19.37
C GLU A 136 11.61 3.13 -19.89
N LEU A 137 12.31 2.98 -21.02
CA LEU A 137 12.47 1.69 -21.68
C LEU A 137 13.26 0.74 -20.79
N ALA A 138 14.38 1.20 -20.23
CA ALA A 138 15.20 0.41 -19.33
C ALA A 138 14.41 -0.02 -18.06
N MET A 139 13.59 0.88 -17.48
CA MET A 139 12.76 0.54 -16.32
C MET A 139 11.66 -0.47 -16.67
N ARG A 140 11.00 -0.37 -17.84
CA ARG A 140 10.01 -1.33 -18.29
C ARG A 140 10.61 -2.72 -18.54
N GLN A 141 11.78 -2.79 -19.18
CA GLN A 141 12.50 -4.04 -19.38
C GLN A 141 12.86 -4.70 -18.05
N ALA A 142 13.39 -3.93 -17.11
CA ALA A 142 13.70 -4.43 -15.76
C ALA A 142 12.44 -4.91 -15.01
N ALA A 143 11.33 -4.18 -15.09
CA ALA A 143 10.09 -4.54 -14.43
C ALA A 143 9.51 -5.87 -14.92
N ASN A 144 9.65 -6.17 -16.22
CA ASN A 144 9.18 -7.42 -16.82
C ASN A 144 9.84 -8.67 -16.20
N ALA A 145 11.10 -8.56 -15.74
CA ALA A 145 11.81 -9.66 -15.08
C ALA A 145 11.17 -10.08 -13.74
N LEU A 146 10.31 -9.24 -13.16
CA LEU A 146 9.65 -9.50 -11.88
C LEU A 146 8.24 -10.11 -12.03
N LEU A 147 7.71 -10.20 -13.25
CA LEU A 147 6.37 -10.75 -13.49
C LEU A 147 6.36 -12.26 -13.29
N GLY A 148 5.24 -12.79 -12.76
CA GLY A 148 5.09 -14.21 -12.46
C GLY A 148 5.44 -14.57 -11.03
N GLU A 149 5.67 -15.85 -10.78
CA GLU A 149 5.99 -16.37 -9.47
C GLU A 149 7.51 -16.45 -9.25
N HIS A 150 7.98 -15.72 -8.24
CA HIS A 150 9.40 -15.65 -7.91
C HIS A 150 9.62 -15.61 -6.39
N ASP A 151 10.84 -15.96 -5.99
CA ASP A 151 11.36 -15.71 -4.65
C ASP A 151 11.88 -14.27 -4.55
N PHE A 152 11.15 -13.43 -3.82
CA PHE A 152 11.46 -12.02 -3.62
C PHE A 152 12.35 -11.73 -2.39
N SER A 153 13.16 -12.67 -1.94
CA SER A 153 14.05 -12.50 -0.77
C SER A 153 14.95 -11.27 -0.90
N SER A 154 15.47 -10.96 -2.11
CA SER A 154 16.28 -9.75 -2.36
C SER A 154 15.53 -8.44 -2.13
N PHE A 155 14.20 -8.46 -2.12
CA PHE A 155 13.36 -7.29 -1.90
C PHE A 155 12.67 -7.30 -0.53
N ARG A 156 13.04 -8.23 0.36
CA ARG A 156 12.46 -8.43 1.67
C ARG A 156 13.23 -7.64 2.74
N ALA A 157 12.52 -6.88 3.59
CA ALA A 157 13.12 -6.28 4.78
C ALA A 157 13.46 -7.35 5.83
N SER A 158 14.52 -7.14 6.62
CA SER A 158 14.95 -8.09 7.67
C SER A 158 13.86 -8.37 8.72
N ALA A 159 13.06 -7.36 9.07
CA ALA A 159 11.97 -7.49 10.03
C ALA A 159 10.68 -8.10 9.45
N CYS A 160 10.71 -8.63 8.22
CA CYS A 160 9.52 -9.18 7.57
C CYS A 160 9.07 -10.51 8.20
N GLN A 161 7.83 -10.56 8.68
CA GLN A 161 7.21 -11.73 9.33
C GLN A 161 6.56 -12.72 8.35
N ALA A 162 6.64 -12.49 7.03
CA ALA A 162 6.03 -13.40 6.05
C ALA A 162 6.70 -14.78 6.08
N LEU A 163 5.91 -15.85 6.11
CA LEU A 163 6.39 -17.24 6.16
C LEU A 163 7.14 -17.62 4.87
N SER A 164 6.63 -17.20 3.70
CA SER A 164 7.24 -17.51 2.41
C SER A 164 7.66 -16.24 1.67
N PRO A 165 8.87 -16.17 1.12
CA PRO A 165 9.32 -15.08 0.26
C PRO A 165 8.74 -15.18 -1.17
N VAL A 166 8.18 -16.32 -1.54
CA VAL A 166 7.62 -16.55 -2.88
C VAL A 166 6.30 -15.80 -3.03
N LYS A 167 6.21 -14.96 -4.07
CA LYS A 167 5.04 -14.18 -4.43
C LYS A 167 4.78 -14.24 -5.93
N HIS A 168 3.52 -14.08 -6.31
CA HIS A 168 3.13 -13.99 -7.70
C HIS A 168 2.83 -12.52 -8.05
N MET A 169 3.76 -11.89 -8.77
CA MET A 169 3.60 -10.54 -9.30
C MET A 169 2.75 -10.62 -10.58
N ARG A 170 1.52 -10.10 -10.52
CA ARG A 170 0.57 -10.17 -11.63
C ARG A 170 0.75 -9.04 -12.63
N ARG A 171 1.14 -7.85 -12.12
CA ARG A 171 1.20 -6.64 -12.92
C ARG A 171 2.23 -5.68 -12.38
N ILE A 172 3.03 -5.08 -13.29
CA ILE A 172 3.82 -3.88 -13.05
C ILE A 172 3.67 -3.01 -14.30
N ASP A 173 2.99 -1.87 -14.17
CA ASP A 173 2.87 -0.89 -15.23
C ASP A 173 3.58 0.40 -14.86
N ILE A 174 4.17 1.04 -15.85
CA ILE A 174 4.88 2.31 -15.70
C ILE A 174 4.26 3.31 -16.68
N HIS A 175 3.76 4.41 -16.16
CA HIS A 175 3.16 5.49 -16.95
C HIS A 175 3.89 6.79 -16.64
N ARG A 176 4.03 7.65 -17.66
CA ARG A 176 4.61 8.98 -17.53
C ARG A 176 3.62 10.04 -17.97
N ARG A 177 3.50 11.11 -17.18
CA ARG A 177 2.77 12.33 -17.53
C ARG A 177 3.61 13.54 -17.14
N GLY A 178 4.21 14.19 -18.15
CA GLY A 178 5.14 15.30 -17.91
C GLY A 178 6.34 14.87 -17.06
N HIS A 179 6.48 15.48 -15.90
CA HIS A 179 7.53 15.16 -14.92
C HIS A 179 7.14 14.09 -13.90
N TYR A 180 5.91 13.60 -13.94
CA TYR A 180 5.41 12.59 -13.01
C TYR A 180 5.43 11.21 -13.62
N TRP A 181 5.83 10.24 -12.79
CA TRP A 181 5.81 8.82 -13.08
C TRP A 181 4.82 8.14 -12.16
N ARG A 182 4.07 7.19 -12.69
CA ARG A 182 3.16 6.33 -11.97
C ARG A 182 3.55 4.88 -12.23
N PHE A 183 3.90 4.18 -11.15
CA PHE A 183 4.20 2.75 -11.16
C PHE A 183 3.05 2.02 -10.48
N GLU A 184 2.42 1.08 -11.17
CA GLU A 184 1.33 0.27 -10.64
C GLU A 184 1.82 -1.13 -10.37
N PHE A 185 1.47 -1.68 -9.19
CA PHE A 185 1.86 -3.02 -8.78
C PHE A 185 0.63 -3.80 -8.35
N GLU A 186 0.49 -5.07 -8.82
CA GLU A 186 -0.49 -6.02 -8.33
C GLU A 186 0.15 -7.37 -8.11
N ALA A 187 -0.02 -7.95 -6.91
CA ALA A 187 0.45 -9.28 -6.55
C ALA A 187 -0.52 -9.97 -5.60
N ASN A 188 -0.40 -11.30 -5.47
CA ASN A 188 -1.16 -12.05 -4.46
C ASN A 188 -0.87 -11.57 -3.04
N ALA A 189 0.38 -11.16 -2.75
CA ALA A 189 0.80 -10.51 -1.52
C ALA A 189 2.15 -9.80 -1.74
N PHE A 190 2.53 -8.93 -0.80
CA PHE A 190 3.82 -8.25 -0.79
C PHE A 190 4.56 -8.53 0.53
N LEU A 191 5.89 -8.61 0.45
CA LEU A 191 6.77 -8.65 1.62
C LEU A 191 6.95 -7.23 2.19
N HIS A 192 7.36 -7.15 3.44
CA HIS A 192 7.70 -5.86 4.07
C HIS A 192 8.78 -5.13 3.25
N HIS A 193 8.55 -3.88 2.90
CA HIS A 193 9.34 -3.00 2.04
C HIS A 193 9.48 -3.44 0.57
N MET A 194 8.85 -4.52 0.12
CA MET A 194 9.09 -5.11 -1.21
C MET A 194 8.99 -4.09 -2.34
N ILE A 195 7.89 -3.34 -2.43
CA ILE A 195 7.70 -2.34 -3.51
C ILE A 195 8.77 -1.25 -3.43
N ARG A 196 9.06 -0.74 -2.25
CA ARG A 196 10.06 0.31 -2.06
C ARG A 196 11.48 -0.15 -2.42
N ASN A 197 11.80 -1.42 -2.19
CA ASN A 197 13.08 -2.02 -2.60
C ASN A 197 13.13 -2.21 -4.13
N ILE A 198 12.03 -2.62 -4.76
CA ILE A 198 11.89 -2.67 -6.22
C ILE A 198 12.04 -1.27 -6.82
N MET A 199 11.36 -0.26 -6.26
CA MET A 199 11.47 1.13 -6.70
C MET A 199 12.91 1.65 -6.63
N GLY A 200 13.65 1.32 -5.57
CA GLY A 200 15.08 1.68 -5.47
C GLY A 200 15.89 1.12 -6.63
N CYS A 201 15.67 -0.14 -7.01
CA CYS A 201 16.34 -0.76 -8.15
C CYS A 201 15.88 -0.14 -9.48
N LEU A 202 14.58 0.06 -9.69
CA LEU A 202 14.04 0.68 -10.91
C LEU A 202 14.60 2.09 -11.12
N VAL A 203 14.67 2.90 -10.07
CA VAL A 203 15.23 4.27 -10.15
C VAL A 203 16.72 4.24 -10.48
N MET A 204 17.51 3.30 -9.91
CA MET A 204 18.93 3.17 -10.26
C MET A 204 19.11 2.76 -11.73
N ILE A 205 18.27 1.88 -12.25
CA ILE A 205 18.28 1.46 -13.65
C ILE A 205 17.85 2.65 -14.55
N GLY A 206 16.75 3.31 -14.23
CA GLY A 206 16.29 4.48 -14.98
C GLY A 206 17.30 5.62 -15.04
N GLN A 207 18.11 5.80 -13.99
CA GLN A 207 19.22 6.76 -13.96
C GLN A 207 20.48 6.29 -14.72
N GLY A 208 20.45 5.12 -15.37
CA GLY A 208 21.60 4.55 -16.08
C GLY A 208 22.74 4.09 -15.18
N LYS A 209 22.54 3.96 -13.85
CA LYS A 209 23.57 3.48 -12.91
C LYS A 209 23.75 1.96 -12.95
N ARG A 210 22.74 1.25 -13.45
CA ARG A 210 22.72 -0.20 -13.66
C ARG A 210 22.00 -0.51 -14.97
N SER A 211 22.36 -1.62 -15.63
CA SER A 211 21.61 -2.13 -16.79
C SER A 211 20.26 -2.69 -16.35
N HIS A 212 19.34 -2.87 -17.28
CA HIS A 212 18.04 -3.50 -16.99
C HIS A 212 18.19 -4.96 -16.54
N ASP A 213 19.22 -5.68 -17.00
CA ASP A 213 19.49 -7.07 -16.61
C ASP A 213 19.84 -7.22 -15.12
N TRP A 214 20.35 -6.15 -14.49
CA TRP A 214 20.65 -6.16 -13.07
C TRP A 214 19.44 -6.49 -12.20
N MET A 215 18.23 -6.17 -12.65
CA MET A 215 17.01 -6.56 -11.90
C MET A 215 16.88 -8.08 -11.78
N GLN A 216 17.17 -8.81 -12.86
CA GLN A 216 17.15 -10.27 -12.87
C GLN A 216 18.28 -10.85 -12.00
N GLU A 217 19.46 -10.24 -12.04
CA GLU A 217 20.60 -10.64 -11.18
C GLU A 217 20.23 -10.48 -9.69
N VAL A 218 19.64 -9.33 -9.32
CA VAL A 218 19.16 -9.07 -7.96
C VAL A 218 18.10 -10.09 -7.53
N LEU A 219 17.13 -10.41 -8.40
CA LEU A 219 16.09 -11.39 -8.11
C LEU A 219 16.71 -12.79 -7.87
N ALA A 220 17.62 -13.20 -8.75
CA ALA A 220 18.29 -14.50 -8.68
C ALA A 220 19.18 -14.66 -7.44
N ALA A 221 19.78 -13.58 -6.96
CA ALA A 221 20.69 -13.59 -5.81
C ALA A 221 20.00 -13.95 -4.49
N ARG A 222 18.71 -13.73 -4.33
CA ARG A 222 17.94 -13.96 -3.09
C ARG A 222 18.57 -13.33 -1.85
N ASP A 223 19.30 -12.25 -2.03
CA ASP A 223 20.04 -11.53 -0.99
C ASP A 223 19.70 -10.05 -1.02
N ARG A 224 19.13 -9.52 0.09
CA ARG A 224 18.75 -8.09 0.22
C ARG A 224 19.95 -7.13 0.02
N ARG A 225 21.14 -7.57 0.34
CA ARG A 225 22.35 -6.73 0.31
C ARG A 225 22.78 -6.33 -1.11
N VAL A 226 22.39 -7.10 -2.14
CA VAL A 226 22.71 -6.80 -3.55
C VAL A 226 21.71 -5.83 -4.19
N ALA A 227 20.53 -5.64 -3.59
CA ALA A 227 19.53 -4.70 -4.09
C ALA A 227 19.84 -3.26 -3.65
N ALA A 228 19.22 -2.30 -4.35
CA ALA A 228 19.32 -0.88 -4.01
C ALA A 228 18.84 -0.57 -2.58
N PRO A 229 19.22 0.57 -2.00
CA PRO A 229 18.63 1.09 -0.77
C PRO A 229 17.10 1.20 -0.89
N THR A 230 16.41 1.00 0.24
CA THR A 230 14.94 1.14 0.31
C THR A 230 14.54 2.55 -0.08
N PHE A 231 13.66 2.67 -1.08
CA PHE A 231 13.23 3.98 -1.59
C PHE A 231 12.21 4.64 -0.65
N SER A 232 11.98 5.95 -0.84
CA SER A 232 11.08 6.76 0.01
C SER A 232 9.67 6.13 0.14
N PRO A 233 9.02 6.19 1.31
CA PRO A 233 7.64 5.75 1.46
C PRO A 233 6.63 6.74 0.87
N HIS A 234 6.98 8.02 0.74
CA HIS A 234 6.04 9.13 0.50
C HIS A 234 5.28 9.05 -0.82
N GLY A 235 5.85 8.39 -1.82
CA GLY A 235 5.14 8.16 -3.09
C GLY A 235 4.28 6.91 -3.13
N LEU A 236 4.29 6.09 -2.07
CA LEU A 236 3.60 4.80 -2.08
C LEU A 236 2.17 4.91 -1.54
N TYR A 237 1.21 4.39 -2.32
CA TYR A 237 -0.21 4.35 -2.01
C TYR A 237 -0.74 2.93 -2.09
N PHE A 238 -1.34 2.45 -1.01
CA PHE A 238 -2.11 1.22 -1.02
C PHE A 238 -3.47 1.48 -1.67
N MET A 239 -3.69 0.92 -2.86
CA MET A 239 -4.92 1.07 -3.65
C MET A 239 -6.01 0.09 -3.20
N GLY A 240 -5.70 -0.80 -2.28
CA GLY A 240 -6.62 -1.76 -1.71
C GLY A 240 -6.43 -3.20 -2.20
N PRO A 241 -7.05 -4.14 -1.47
CA PRO A 241 -7.16 -5.53 -1.88
C PRO A 241 -8.22 -5.68 -2.98
N ARG A 242 -8.14 -6.78 -3.73
CA ARG A 242 -9.25 -7.29 -4.54
C ARG A 242 -9.86 -8.49 -3.84
N TYR A 243 -11.17 -8.56 -3.85
CA TYR A 243 -11.95 -9.67 -3.33
C TYR A 243 -12.77 -10.32 -4.43
N ASP A 244 -13.21 -11.54 -4.20
CA ASP A 244 -14.22 -12.16 -5.04
C ASP A 244 -15.55 -11.40 -4.90
N SER A 245 -16.30 -11.30 -6.01
CA SER A 245 -17.56 -10.54 -6.08
C SER A 245 -18.66 -11.07 -5.15
N HIS A 246 -18.59 -12.35 -4.75
CA HIS A 246 -19.58 -12.94 -3.82
C HIS A 246 -19.59 -12.28 -2.44
N TRP A 247 -18.51 -11.55 -2.04
CA TRP A 247 -18.49 -10.79 -0.80
C TRP A 247 -19.30 -9.50 -0.85
N GLY A 248 -19.74 -9.05 -2.05
CA GLY A 248 -20.55 -7.84 -2.23
C GLY A 248 -19.86 -6.54 -1.82
N LEU A 249 -18.53 -6.55 -1.64
CA LEU A 249 -17.78 -5.36 -1.23
C LEU A 249 -17.58 -4.39 -2.40
N PRO A 250 -17.57 -3.07 -2.14
CA PRO A 250 -17.24 -2.08 -3.16
C PRO A 250 -15.86 -2.31 -3.75
N ASP A 251 -15.75 -2.54 -5.06
CA ASP A 251 -14.47 -2.77 -5.76
C ASP A 251 -13.83 -1.46 -6.27
N SER A 252 -14.56 -0.36 -6.21
CA SER A 252 -14.08 0.91 -6.72
C SER A 252 -13.22 1.64 -5.71
N VAL A 253 -11.91 1.63 -5.93
CA VAL A 253 -11.13 2.80 -5.55
C VAL A 253 -11.66 3.95 -6.40
N PRO A 254 -12.13 5.08 -5.83
CA PRO A 254 -12.41 6.27 -6.63
C PRO A 254 -11.22 6.46 -7.59
N ALA A 255 -11.49 6.80 -8.84
CA ALA A 255 -10.44 7.01 -9.83
C ALA A 255 -9.54 8.16 -9.33
N TYR A 256 -8.65 7.80 -8.40
CA TYR A 256 -7.62 8.70 -7.92
C TYR A 256 -6.55 8.68 -8.99
N ASP A 257 -6.71 9.58 -9.94
CA ASP A 257 -5.72 9.77 -10.98
C ASP A 257 -4.40 10.30 -10.41
N GLY A 258 -4.44 10.79 -9.17
CA GLY A 258 -3.30 11.09 -8.26
C GLY A 258 -2.16 11.90 -8.86
N LEU A 259 -2.23 12.13 -10.15
CA LEU A 259 -1.29 12.92 -10.92
C LEU A 259 -1.87 14.31 -11.06
N PRO A 260 -1.16 15.32 -10.55
CA PRO A 260 -1.52 16.70 -10.80
C PRO A 260 -1.54 16.99 -12.29
#